data_38885d85c29552d531d10096ed6ad782
#
_entry.id   38885d85c29552d531d10096ed6ad782
#
_cell.length_a   1.000
_cell.length_b   1.000
_cell.length_c   1.000
_cell.angle_alpha   90.00
_cell.angle_beta   90.00
_cell.angle_gamma   90.00
#
_symmetry.space_group_name_H-M   'P 1'
#
loop_
_entity.id
_entity.type
_entity.pdbx_description
1 polymer ?
#
loop_
_entity_poly.entity_id
_entity_poly.type
_entity_poly.pdbx_seq_one_letter_code
_entity_poly.pdbx_strand_id
1 'polypeptide(L)' 'MAEIKDKMEVKLGDGNAFAILGACSSAMKRAGRFDEWSEFHAEATAGDYNDLLRTVGAWFDISLEGDDDNG' A
#
# COMPACT_ATOMS: atom_id res chain seq x y z
N MET A 1 5.55 18.35 -14.08
CA MET A 1 5.39 18.03 -13.86
C MET A 1 5.52 17.40 -13.10
N ALA A 2 5.43 17.07 -12.81
CA ALA A 2 5.49 16.52 -12.32
C ALA A 2 5.24 15.97 -11.45
N GLU A 3 4.84 15.60 -11.23
CA GLU A 3 4.54 15.11 -10.51
C GLU A 3 4.94 14.14 -10.01
N ILE A 4 5.05 13.88 -9.79
CA ILE A 4 5.46 12.99 -9.44
C ILE A 4 5.03 12.14 -8.61
N LYS A 5 4.69 11.57 -8.71
CA LYS A 5 4.28 10.87 -7.94
C LYS A 5 5.00 9.87 -7.55
N ASP A 6 5.31 9.69 -6.56
CA ASP A 6 6.15 8.67 -6.11
C ASP A 6 5.42 7.56 -5.43
N LYS A 7 4.16 7.44 -5.65
CA LYS A 7 3.39 6.38 -5.07
C LYS A 7 3.70 5.07 -5.73
N MET A 8 3.87 4.05 -4.90
CA MET A 8 4.06 2.70 -5.39
C MET A 8 2.71 2.08 -5.67
N GLU A 9 2.68 1.09 -6.54
CA GLU A 9 1.44 0.39 -6.84
C GLU A 9 1.30 -0.83 -5.96
N VAL A 10 0.10 -1.04 -5.43
CA VAL A 10 -0.19 -2.22 -4.64
C VAL A 10 -1.55 -2.76 -5.04
N LYS A 11 -1.64 -4.06 -5.15
CA LYS A 11 -2.91 -4.71 -5.48
C LYS A 11 -3.40 -5.44 -4.24
N LEU A 12 -4.58 -5.10 -3.79
CA LEU A 12 -5.15 -5.68 -2.58
C LEU A 12 -6.28 -6.64 -2.96
N GLY A 13 -6.16 -7.89 -2.50
CA GLY A 13 -7.18 -8.88 -2.73
C GLY A 13 -7.97 -9.20 -1.48
N ASP A 14 -7.48 -8.75 -0.34
CA ASP A 14 -8.09 -9.05 0.94
C ASP A 14 -7.99 -7.81 1.80
N GLY A 15 -9.06 -7.49 2.50
CA GLY A 15 -9.10 -6.30 3.34
C GLY A 15 -8.56 -6.52 4.74
N ASN A 16 -8.05 -7.71 5.03
CA ASN A 16 -7.47 -8.00 6.32
C ASN A 16 -6.19 -7.19 6.51
N ALA A 17 -6.01 -6.63 7.73
CA ALA A 17 -4.86 -5.76 7.98
C ALA A 17 -3.53 -6.45 7.68
N PHE A 18 -3.41 -7.72 8.07
CA PHE A 18 -2.18 -8.45 7.82
C PHE A 18 -1.95 -8.66 6.32
N ALA A 19 -3.02 -8.92 5.59
CA ALA A 19 -2.92 -9.11 4.15
C ALA A 19 -2.52 -7.81 3.46
N ILE A 20 -3.08 -6.70 3.94
CA ILE A 20 -2.75 -5.39 3.39
C ILE A 20 -1.28 -5.07 3.63
N LEU A 21 -0.81 -5.29 4.86
CA LEU A 21 0.59 -5.02 5.17
C LEU A 21 1.53 -5.93 4.38
N GLY A 22 1.14 -7.19 4.21
CA GLY A 22 1.95 -8.09 3.41
C GLY A 22 2.04 -7.66 1.96
N ALA A 23 0.92 -7.21 1.39
CA ALA A 23 0.92 -6.73 0.02
C ALA A 23 1.79 -5.49 -0.13
N CYS A 24 1.72 -4.59 0.85
CA CYS A 24 2.53 -3.39 0.81
C CYS A 24 4.02 -3.72 0.92
N SER A 25 4.36 -4.67 1.78
CA SER A 25 5.75 -5.11 1.92
C SER A 25 6.28 -5.61 0.58
N SER A 26 5.50 -6.47 -0.09
CA SER A 26 5.91 -6.98 -1.38
C SER A 26 6.04 -5.87 -2.42
N ALA A 27 5.11 -4.94 -2.40
CA ALA A 27 5.15 -3.82 -3.35
C ALA A 27 6.40 -2.96 -3.13
N MET A 28 6.76 -2.71 -1.88
CA MET A 28 7.93 -1.93 -1.59
C MET A 28 9.21 -2.62 -2.03
N LYS A 29 9.24 -3.94 -1.87
CA LYS A 29 10.39 -4.70 -2.34
C LYS A 29 10.52 -4.60 -3.85
N ARG A 30 9.40 -4.74 -4.57
CA ARG A 30 9.43 -4.64 -6.02
C ARG A 30 9.83 -3.27 -6.49
N ALA A 31 9.45 -2.25 -5.75
CA ALA A 31 9.78 -0.89 -6.13
C ALA A 31 11.20 -0.48 -5.74
N GLY A 32 11.90 -1.34 -5.02
CA GLY A 32 13.24 -1.01 -4.56
C GLY A 32 13.25 -0.02 -3.42
N ARG A 33 12.15 0.05 -2.68
CA ARG A 33 12.02 1.02 -1.61
C ARG A 33 11.76 0.37 -0.26
N PHE A 34 12.20 -0.85 -0.09
CA PHE A 34 11.94 -1.55 1.17
C PHE A 34 12.68 -0.91 2.34
N ASP A 35 13.68 -0.09 2.06
CA ASP A 35 14.36 0.65 3.11
C ASP A 35 13.42 1.63 3.81
N GLU A 36 12.28 1.95 3.19
CA GLU A 36 11.29 2.82 3.80
C GLU A 36 10.21 2.04 4.56
N TRP A 37 10.31 0.73 4.59
CA TRP A 37 9.29 -0.11 5.20
C TRP A 37 9.08 0.20 6.67
N SER A 38 10.16 0.42 7.43
CA SER A 38 10.04 0.71 8.85
C SER A 38 9.21 1.96 9.09
N GLU A 39 9.45 2.97 8.32
CA GLU A 39 8.72 4.22 8.46
C GLU A 39 7.26 4.04 8.09
N PHE A 40 7.01 3.37 6.98
CA PHE A 40 5.65 3.10 6.55
C PHE A 40 4.91 2.26 7.57
N HIS A 41 5.54 1.20 8.04
CA HIS A 41 4.91 0.28 8.98
C HIS A 41 4.55 1.00 10.27
N ALA A 42 5.46 1.81 10.79
CA ALA A 42 5.19 2.54 12.02
C ALA A 42 4.00 3.48 11.85
N GLU A 43 3.93 4.13 10.71
CA GLU A 43 2.84 5.05 10.43
C GLU A 43 1.52 4.31 10.25
N ALA A 44 1.57 3.21 9.50
CA ALA A 44 0.37 2.46 9.18
C ALA A 44 -0.23 1.78 10.41
N THR A 45 0.60 1.45 11.39
CA THR A 45 0.12 0.76 12.58
C THR A 45 0.03 1.66 13.80
N ALA A 46 0.16 2.98 13.61
CA ALA A 46 0.11 3.91 14.72
C ALA A 46 -1.31 4.11 15.24
N GLY A 47 -2.31 3.82 14.43
CA GLY A 47 -3.69 4.00 14.82
C GLY A 47 -4.50 2.76 14.53
N ASP A 48 -5.76 2.95 14.17
CA ASP A 48 -6.65 1.83 13.93
C ASP A 48 -6.66 1.46 12.43
N TYR A 49 -7.64 0.64 12.08
CA TYR A 49 -7.74 0.15 10.70
C TYR A 49 -7.95 1.29 9.70
N ASN A 50 -8.73 2.29 10.08
CA ASN A 50 -8.94 3.43 9.19
C ASN A 50 -7.65 4.18 8.96
N ASP A 51 -6.83 4.29 9.98
CA ASP A 51 -5.53 4.94 9.82
C ASP A 51 -4.61 4.13 8.93
N LEU A 52 -4.69 2.81 9.04
CA LEU A 52 -3.94 1.93 8.15
C LEU A 52 -4.31 2.20 6.70
N LEU A 53 -5.61 2.24 6.41
CA LEU A 53 -6.05 2.46 5.03
C LEU A 53 -5.62 3.83 4.53
N ARG A 54 -5.70 4.82 5.38
CA ARG A 54 -5.30 6.18 5.00
C ARG A 54 -3.82 6.24 4.68
N THR A 55 -3.02 5.59 5.51
CA THR A 55 -1.58 5.56 5.29
C THR A 55 -1.24 4.83 3.99
N VAL A 56 -1.89 3.70 3.77
CA VAL A 56 -1.66 2.96 2.53
C VAL A 56 -2.00 3.82 1.33
N GLY A 57 -3.12 4.55 1.40
CA GLY A 57 -3.51 5.41 0.31
C GLY A 57 -2.55 6.57 0.07
N ALA A 58 -1.85 7.00 1.12
CA ALA A 58 -0.88 8.08 0.99
C ALA A 58 0.41 7.61 0.34
N TRP A 59 0.77 6.36 0.55
CA TRP A 59 2.02 5.81 0.05
C TRP A 59 1.88 5.03 -1.25
N PHE A 60 0.68 4.54 -1.54
CA PHE A 60 0.46 3.61 -2.65
C PHE A 60 -0.73 4.02 -3.48
N ASP A 61 -0.67 3.66 -4.76
CA ASP A 61 -1.85 3.63 -5.60
C ASP A 61 -2.46 2.25 -5.42
N ILE A 62 -3.67 2.23 -4.88
CA ILE A 62 -4.32 0.99 -4.52
C ILE A 62 -5.17 0.49 -5.68
N SER A 63 -4.99 -0.76 -6.05
CA SER A 63 -5.86 -1.45 -6.98
C SER A 63 -6.50 -2.60 -6.24
N LEU A 64 -7.76 -2.86 -6.56
CA LEU A 64 -8.44 -3.99 -5.95
C LEU A 64 -8.36 -5.16 -6.91
N GLU A 65 -7.89 -6.27 -6.37
CA GLU A 65 -7.78 -7.47 -7.18
C GLU A 65 -9.16 -8.01 -7.46
N GLY A 66 -9.36 -8.48 -8.68
CA GLY A 66 -10.65 -9.03 -9.06
C GLY A 66 -11.61 -7.99 -9.55
N ASP A 67 -11.21 -6.78 -9.67
CA ASP A 67 -12.05 -5.68 -10.03
C ASP A 67 -11.95 -5.36 -11.51
N ASP A 68 -11.55 -6.11 -12.29
CA ASP A 68 -11.38 -5.83 -13.64
C ASP A 68 -12.45 -6.28 -14.51
N ASP A 69 -12.81 -6.33 -14.64
CA ASP A 69 -13.43 -6.54 -15.34
C ASP A 69 -13.66 -6.40 -16.12
N ASN A 70 -13.94 -6.48 -16.49
CA ASN A 70 -14.16 -6.49 -17.14
C ASN A 70 -14.45 -6.30 -17.57
N GLY A 71 -14.57 -6.22 -17.62
CA GLY A 71 -14.93 -6.14 -18.14
C GLY A 71 -15.12 -6.11 -18.41
#